data_4659c90adee2d1628f69ba8718c1c990
#
_entry.id   4659c90adee2d1628f69ba8718c1c990
#
_cell.length_a   1.000
_cell.length_b   1.000
_cell.length_c   1.000
_cell.angle_alpha   90.00
_cell.angle_beta   90.00
_cell.angle_gamma   90.00
#
_symmetry.space_group_name_H-M   'P 1'
#
loop_
_entity.id
_entity.type
_entity.pdbx_description
1 polymer ?
#
loop_
_entity_poly.entity_id
_entity_poly.type
_entity_poly.pdbx_seq_one_letter_code
_entity_poly.pdbx_strand_id
1 'polypeptide(L)'
;MKNSYNITLKNINKSYQKGKNTVVVHHDFNLTIKSGEFVALMGPSGLGKSTLLHLMGGLDQPTSGEVIIGTQRIDHLKQAALTQWRAENIGFVFQSHHLLPVLSAQGNVELPLALTSLNKKQRQEHASYALELVGMSERASHFPKELSGGQEQRVAIARAIVSDPHILLCDEPTGNLDRKTANEILALLDQLNRDFGKTIVMVTHDKKAADYASRLINLESYIGEEHNCYMGESR
;
A
#
# COMPACT_ATOMS: atom_id res chain seq x y z
N MET A 1 21.44 -13.14 9.61
CA MET A 1 20.23 -13.62 8.92
C MET A 1 19.50 -12.40 8.40
N LYS A 2 19.23 -12.28 7.09
CA LYS A 2 18.40 -11.17 6.57
C LYS A 2 17.01 -11.27 7.23
N ASN A 3 16.58 -10.23 7.92
CA ASN A 3 15.22 -10.17 8.45
C ASN A 3 14.26 -10.33 7.25
N SER A 4 13.49 -11.40 7.25
CA SER A 4 12.49 -11.64 6.20
C SER A 4 11.23 -10.88 6.59
N TYR A 5 10.79 -9.94 5.75
CA TYR A 5 9.56 -9.16 5.93
C TYR A 5 8.38 -9.80 5.18
N ASN A 6 8.21 -11.12 5.37
CA ASN A 6 7.03 -11.81 4.83
C ASN A 6 5.76 -11.21 5.45
N ILE A 7 4.73 -11.05 4.64
CA ILE A 7 3.39 -10.65 5.10
C ILE A 7 2.57 -11.92 5.25
N THR A 8 2.03 -12.18 6.42
CA THR A 8 1.16 -13.33 6.68
C THR A 8 -0.15 -12.85 7.30
N LEU A 9 -1.23 -13.12 6.60
CA LEU A 9 -2.61 -13.01 7.09
C LEU A 9 -3.06 -14.42 7.45
N LYS A 10 -3.49 -14.64 8.70
CA LYS A 10 -3.86 -15.97 9.19
C LYS A 10 -5.25 -15.92 9.82
N ASN A 11 -6.18 -16.70 9.25
CA ASN A 11 -7.57 -16.83 9.69
C ASN A 11 -8.26 -15.46 9.88
N ILE A 12 -8.04 -14.54 8.92
CA ILE A 12 -8.56 -13.19 9.00
C ILE A 12 -10.07 -13.17 8.83
N ASN A 13 -10.75 -12.68 9.83
CA ASN A 13 -12.14 -12.29 9.77
C ASN A 13 -12.23 -10.77 9.85
N LYS A 14 -12.98 -10.15 8.94
CA LYS A 14 -13.22 -8.70 8.96
C LYS A 14 -14.67 -8.40 8.68
N SER A 15 -15.30 -7.69 9.59
CA SER A 15 -16.68 -7.18 9.44
C SER A 15 -16.76 -5.72 9.88
N TYR A 16 -17.73 -5.01 9.30
CA TYR A 16 -18.05 -3.64 9.64
C TYR A 16 -19.52 -3.53 10.09
N GLN A 17 -19.78 -2.70 11.08
CA GLN A 17 -21.14 -2.38 11.50
C GLN A 17 -21.69 -1.23 10.63
N LYS A 18 -22.81 -1.47 9.93
CA LYS A 18 -23.53 -0.45 9.16
C LYS A 18 -24.93 -0.29 9.74
N GLY A 19 -25.07 0.59 10.72
CA GLY A 19 -26.31 0.72 11.50
C GLY A 19 -26.57 -0.55 12.32
N LYS A 20 -27.69 -1.23 12.08
CA LYS A 20 -28.05 -2.50 12.73
C LYS A 20 -27.49 -3.74 12.02
N ASN A 21 -26.95 -3.59 10.81
CA ASN A 21 -26.49 -4.71 10.00
C ASN A 21 -24.98 -4.87 10.12
N THR A 22 -24.51 -6.12 10.16
CA THR A 22 -23.09 -6.46 10.07
C THR A 22 -22.77 -6.86 8.63
N VAL A 23 -21.79 -6.20 8.02
CA VAL A 23 -21.29 -6.55 6.68
C VAL A 23 -19.99 -7.31 6.88
N VAL A 24 -19.99 -8.60 6.55
CA VAL A 24 -18.78 -9.43 6.54
C VAL A 24 -18.04 -9.18 5.23
N VAL A 25 -16.76 -8.81 5.32
CA VAL A 25 -15.89 -8.52 4.16
C VAL A 25 -14.94 -9.68 3.90
N HIS A 26 -14.36 -10.25 4.96
CA HIS A 26 -13.51 -11.43 4.87
C HIS A 26 -13.90 -12.42 5.95
N HIS A 27 -13.86 -13.71 5.59
CA HIS A 27 -14.09 -14.83 6.49
C HIS A 27 -12.96 -15.84 6.31
N ASP A 28 -12.31 -16.23 7.40
CA ASP A 28 -11.19 -17.19 7.48
C ASP A 28 -10.11 -17.02 6.39
N PHE A 29 -9.84 -15.77 5.98
CA PHE A 29 -8.96 -15.45 4.88
C PHE A 29 -7.50 -15.67 5.27
N ASN A 30 -6.78 -16.44 4.44
CA ASN A 30 -5.39 -16.80 4.66
C ASN A 30 -4.54 -16.38 3.45
N LEU A 31 -3.42 -15.68 3.69
CA LEU A 31 -2.51 -15.26 2.63
C LEU A 31 -1.09 -15.11 3.16
N THR A 32 -0.11 -15.58 2.39
CA THR A 32 1.30 -15.30 2.65
C THR A 32 1.94 -14.69 1.40
N ILE A 33 2.65 -13.56 1.59
CA ILE A 33 3.46 -12.87 0.59
C ILE A 33 4.89 -12.88 1.10
N LYS A 34 5.82 -13.35 0.25
CA LYS A 34 7.24 -13.42 0.61
C LYS A 34 7.90 -12.05 0.49
N SER A 35 8.92 -11.81 1.30
CA SER A 35 9.75 -10.61 1.19
C SER A 35 10.36 -10.50 -0.22
N GLY A 36 10.24 -9.33 -0.83
CA GLY A 36 10.70 -9.06 -2.19
C GLY A 36 9.75 -9.50 -3.31
N GLU A 37 8.58 -10.09 -3.01
CA GLU A 37 7.57 -10.35 -4.04
C GLU A 37 6.90 -9.05 -4.49
N PHE A 38 6.58 -8.96 -5.78
CA PHE A 38 5.59 -8.01 -6.30
C PHE A 38 4.29 -8.75 -6.57
N VAL A 39 3.26 -8.48 -5.78
CA VAL A 39 1.97 -9.18 -5.82
C VAL A 39 0.87 -8.23 -6.27
N ALA A 40 0.05 -8.65 -7.22
CA ALA A 40 -1.20 -7.97 -7.60
C ALA A 40 -2.40 -8.69 -6.98
N LEU A 41 -3.24 -7.95 -6.24
CA LEU A 41 -4.55 -8.39 -5.76
C LEU A 41 -5.62 -7.91 -6.72
N MET A 42 -6.28 -8.83 -7.41
CA MET A 42 -7.36 -8.53 -8.36
C MET A 42 -8.71 -9.05 -7.87
N GLY A 43 -9.77 -8.49 -8.43
CA GLY A 43 -11.16 -8.89 -8.22
C GLY A 43 -12.11 -7.72 -8.39
N PRO A 44 -13.42 -7.93 -8.50
CA PRO A 44 -14.46 -6.91 -8.57
C PRO A 44 -14.41 -5.89 -7.42
N SER A 45 -15.01 -4.74 -7.63
CA SER A 45 -15.21 -3.75 -6.57
C SER A 45 -16.06 -4.35 -5.45
N GLY A 46 -15.75 -4.00 -4.20
CA GLY A 46 -16.49 -4.49 -3.03
C GLY A 46 -15.96 -5.79 -2.41
N LEU A 47 -15.01 -6.50 -3.04
CA LEU A 47 -14.42 -7.72 -2.47
C LEU A 47 -13.40 -7.48 -1.32
N GLY A 48 -13.31 -6.28 -0.80
CA GLY A 48 -12.43 -5.99 0.35
C GLY A 48 -10.94 -5.91 0.02
N LYS A 49 -10.54 -5.70 -1.24
CA LYS A 49 -9.12 -5.56 -1.65
C LYS A 49 -8.39 -4.48 -0.84
N SER A 50 -8.94 -3.27 -0.81
CA SER A 50 -8.38 -2.15 -0.02
C SER A 50 -8.41 -2.45 1.48
N THR A 51 -9.41 -3.21 1.96
CA THR A 51 -9.46 -3.68 3.35
C THR A 51 -8.23 -4.55 3.67
N LEU A 52 -7.86 -5.49 2.79
CA LEU A 52 -6.65 -6.30 2.98
C LEU A 52 -5.39 -5.44 3.03
N LEU A 53 -5.25 -4.44 2.12
CA LEU A 53 -4.13 -3.50 2.20
C LEU A 53 -4.10 -2.74 3.53
N HIS A 54 -5.26 -2.26 4.00
CA HIS A 54 -5.35 -1.55 5.27
C HIS A 54 -4.99 -2.44 6.47
N LEU A 55 -5.37 -3.72 6.45
CA LEU A 55 -4.98 -4.69 7.48
C LEU A 55 -3.47 -4.95 7.45
N MET A 56 -2.89 -5.19 6.26
CA MET A 56 -1.44 -5.41 6.09
C MET A 56 -0.63 -4.20 6.54
N GLY A 57 -1.14 -2.99 6.32
CA GLY A 57 -0.48 -1.75 6.70
C GLY A 57 -0.80 -1.24 8.10
N GLY A 58 -1.64 -1.94 8.87
CA GLY A 58 -2.06 -1.51 10.20
C GLY A 58 -2.83 -0.19 10.21
N LEU A 59 -3.54 0.14 9.11
CA LEU A 59 -4.50 1.26 9.06
C LEU A 59 -5.86 0.84 9.61
N ASP A 60 -6.16 -0.46 9.56
CA ASP A 60 -7.34 -1.07 10.13
C ASP A 60 -6.94 -2.34 10.90
N GLN A 61 -7.83 -2.86 11.73
CA GLN A 61 -7.60 -4.07 12.51
C GLN A 61 -8.57 -5.17 12.08
N PRO A 62 -8.16 -6.45 12.06
CA PRO A 62 -9.07 -7.55 11.84
C PRO A 62 -10.07 -7.66 13.00
N THR A 63 -11.26 -8.18 12.72
CA THR A 63 -12.24 -8.54 13.76
C THR A 63 -11.71 -9.74 14.58
N SER A 64 -11.05 -10.68 13.90
CA SER A 64 -10.27 -11.77 14.51
C SER A 64 -9.24 -12.28 13.51
N GLY A 65 -8.30 -13.09 13.96
CA GLY A 65 -7.17 -13.58 13.16
C GLY A 65 -5.88 -12.85 13.48
N GLU A 66 -4.84 -13.08 12.68
CA GLU A 66 -3.50 -12.58 12.96
C GLU A 66 -2.90 -11.91 11.72
N VAL A 67 -2.32 -10.71 11.88
CA VAL A 67 -1.53 -10.01 10.86
C VAL A 67 -0.07 -10.01 11.32
N ILE A 68 0.79 -10.73 10.60
CA ILE A 68 2.19 -10.94 10.97
C ILE A 68 3.07 -10.40 9.83
N ILE A 69 3.99 -9.50 10.16
CA ILE A 69 4.99 -8.97 9.24
C ILE A 69 6.38 -9.37 9.76
N GLY A 70 7.06 -10.21 8.99
CA GLY A 70 8.31 -10.82 9.46
C GLY A 70 8.08 -11.67 10.71
N THR A 71 8.60 -11.23 11.83
CA THR A 71 8.38 -11.86 13.16
C THR A 71 7.41 -11.08 14.03
N GLN A 72 6.96 -9.90 13.56
CA GLN A 72 6.13 -9.01 14.37
C GLN A 72 4.64 -9.23 14.07
N ARG A 73 3.88 -9.54 15.10
CA ARG A 73 2.42 -9.53 15.06
C ARG A 73 1.92 -8.11 15.28
N ILE A 74 1.34 -7.48 14.24
CA ILE A 74 1.00 -6.05 14.25
C ILE A 74 -0.42 -5.77 14.75
N ASP A 75 -1.34 -6.71 14.63
CA ASP A 75 -2.73 -6.58 15.10
C ASP A 75 -2.86 -6.45 16.63
N HIS A 76 -1.82 -6.81 17.39
CA HIS A 76 -1.75 -6.66 18.84
C HIS A 76 -1.01 -5.39 19.31
N LEU A 77 -0.38 -4.64 18.41
CA LEU A 77 0.33 -3.43 18.77
C LEU A 77 -0.63 -2.35 19.28
N LYS A 78 -0.25 -1.68 20.36
CA LYS A 78 -0.94 -0.46 20.80
C LYS A 78 -0.75 0.64 19.77
N GLN A 79 -1.73 1.55 19.63
CA GLN A 79 -1.79 2.59 18.60
C GLN A 79 -0.47 3.37 18.42
N ALA A 80 0.19 3.78 19.49
CA ALA A 80 1.47 4.52 19.40
C ALA A 80 2.59 3.65 18.78
N ALA A 81 2.71 2.38 19.25
CA ALA A 81 3.70 1.44 18.72
C ALA A 81 3.41 1.06 17.26
N LEU A 82 2.13 0.89 16.89
CA LEU A 82 1.70 0.61 15.53
C LEU A 82 2.01 1.78 14.58
N THR A 83 1.81 3.02 15.05
CA THR A 83 2.14 4.23 14.27
C THR A 83 3.64 4.33 13.99
N GLN A 84 4.47 4.10 15.00
CA GLN A 84 5.92 4.09 14.85
C GLN A 84 6.37 2.96 13.91
N TRP A 85 5.89 1.73 14.15
CA TRP A 85 6.19 0.58 13.32
C TRP A 85 5.82 0.81 11.84
N ARG A 86 4.63 1.38 11.59
CA ARG A 86 4.17 1.69 10.24
C ARG A 86 5.07 2.71 9.54
N ALA A 87 5.45 3.78 10.24
CA ALA A 87 6.34 4.81 9.70
C ALA A 87 7.70 4.26 9.25
N GLU A 88 8.18 3.20 9.90
CA GLU A 88 9.46 2.56 9.61
C GLU A 88 9.38 1.47 8.53
N ASN A 89 8.23 0.79 8.39
CA ASN A 89 8.16 -0.46 7.62
C ASN A 89 7.26 -0.37 6.39
N ILE A 90 6.31 0.58 6.32
CA ILE A 90 5.27 0.62 5.30
C ILE A 90 5.28 1.95 4.55
N GLY A 91 5.31 1.88 3.23
CA GLY A 91 4.96 3.00 2.35
C GLY A 91 3.59 2.78 1.71
N PHE A 92 2.73 3.79 1.74
CA PHE A 92 1.43 3.75 1.08
C PHE A 92 1.40 4.62 -0.18
N VAL A 93 0.87 4.05 -1.26
CA VAL A 93 0.58 4.73 -2.52
C VAL A 93 -0.91 4.58 -2.82
N PHE A 94 -1.64 5.69 -2.90
CA PHE A 94 -3.08 5.71 -3.12
C PHE A 94 -3.44 6.23 -4.51
N GLN A 95 -4.60 5.86 -5.01
CA GLN A 95 -5.15 6.33 -6.28
C GLN A 95 -5.32 7.86 -6.32
N SER A 96 -5.73 8.48 -5.23
CA SER A 96 -5.97 9.92 -5.12
C SER A 96 -4.76 10.72 -4.63
N HIS A 97 -3.56 10.16 -4.71
CA HIS A 97 -2.26 10.75 -4.32
C HIS A 97 -2.20 11.26 -2.87
N HIS A 98 -3.25 11.89 -2.35
CA HIS A 98 -3.37 12.48 -0.99
C HIS A 98 -2.19 13.40 -0.63
N LEU A 99 -1.76 14.24 -1.56
CA LEU A 99 -0.79 15.27 -1.29
C LEU A 99 -1.45 16.42 -0.52
N LEU A 100 -0.71 17.00 0.44
CA LEU A 100 -1.18 18.18 1.13
C LEU A 100 -1.00 19.41 0.21
N PRO A 101 -2.08 20.12 -0.15
CA PRO A 101 -2.04 21.18 -1.16
C PRO A 101 -1.26 22.42 -0.69
N VAL A 102 -1.06 22.56 0.63
CA VAL A 102 -0.33 23.66 1.25
C VAL A 102 1.18 23.44 1.32
N LEU A 103 1.66 22.25 0.94
CA LEU A 103 3.07 21.89 0.90
C LEU A 103 3.55 21.72 -0.54
N SER A 104 4.80 22.07 -0.80
CA SER A 104 5.47 21.73 -2.06
C SER A 104 5.64 20.21 -2.20
N ALA A 105 6.08 19.75 -3.37
CA ALA A 105 6.44 18.35 -3.59
C ALA A 105 7.46 17.86 -2.55
N GLN A 106 8.53 18.62 -2.33
CA GLN A 106 9.53 18.31 -1.30
C GLN A 106 8.92 18.28 0.10
N GLY A 107 8.09 19.26 0.45
CA GLY A 107 7.41 19.31 1.76
C GLY A 107 6.51 18.09 1.99
N ASN A 108 5.79 17.62 0.96
CA ASN A 108 4.98 16.41 1.03
C ASN A 108 5.85 15.16 1.27
N VAL A 109 7.00 15.08 0.60
CA VAL A 109 7.92 13.94 0.75
C VAL A 109 8.62 13.95 2.12
N GLU A 110 8.89 15.11 2.70
CA GLU A 110 9.49 15.24 4.05
C GLU A 110 8.55 14.81 5.19
N LEU A 111 7.23 14.79 4.98
CA LEU A 111 6.25 14.56 6.06
C LEU A 111 6.50 13.26 6.87
N PRO A 112 6.71 12.08 6.26
CA PRO A 112 6.96 10.86 7.02
C PRO A 112 8.21 10.97 7.90
N LEU A 113 9.21 11.73 7.47
CA LEU A 113 10.46 11.91 8.20
C LEU A 113 10.32 12.80 9.44
N ALA A 114 9.22 13.53 9.60
CA ALA A 114 8.95 14.30 10.81
C ALA A 114 8.79 13.44 12.07
N LEU A 115 8.49 12.16 11.91
CA LEU A 115 8.37 11.17 12.98
C LEU A 115 9.71 10.49 13.32
N THR A 116 10.79 10.83 12.63
CA THR A 116 12.14 10.28 12.83
C THR A 116 13.01 11.20 13.67
N SER A 117 14.17 10.73 14.10
CA SER A 117 15.18 11.52 14.80
C SER A 117 16.03 12.40 13.86
N LEU A 118 15.76 12.41 12.55
CA LEU A 118 16.51 13.18 11.57
C LEU A 118 16.34 14.69 11.81
N ASN A 119 17.43 15.44 11.73
CA ASN A 119 17.36 16.91 11.72
C ASN A 119 16.82 17.44 10.39
N LYS A 120 16.49 18.75 10.34
CA LYS A 120 15.90 19.39 9.15
C LYS A 120 16.72 19.17 7.88
N LYS A 121 18.05 19.32 7.95
CA LYS A 121 18.95 19.16 6.80
C LYS A 121 18.90 17.74 6.28
N GLN A 122 19.00 16.76 7.17
CA GLN A 122 18.91 15.34 6.81
C GLN A 122 17.58 14.98 6.16
N ARG A 123 16.44 15.47 6.71
CA ARG A 123 15.12 15.25 6.08
C ARG A 123 15.06 15.82 4.67
N GLN A 124 15.61 17.02 4.44
CA GLN A 124 15.67 17.62 3.12
C GLN A 124 16.53 16.82 2.15
N GLU A 125 17.70 16.33 2.58
CA GLU A 125 18.57 15.46 1.78
C GLU A 125 17.88 14.16 1.38
N HIS A 126 17.21 13.47 2.33
CA HIS A 126 16.43 12.27 2.05
C HIS A 126 15.27 12.53 1.07
N ALA A 127 14.54 13.62 1.28
CA ALA A 127 13.43 13.99 0.39
C ALA A 127 13.91 14.34 -1.02
N SER A 128 15.02 15.05 -1.15
CA SER A 128 15.63 15.36 -2.44
C SER A 128 16.05 14.09 -3.18
N TYR A 129 16.68 13.15 -2.47
CA TYR A 129 17.07 11.87 -3.06
C TYR A 129 15.83 11.03 -3.49
N ALA A 130 14.78 11.00 -2.67
CA ALA A 130 13.55 10.31 -3.04
C ALA A 130 12.87 10.94 -4.27
N LEU A 131 12.88 12.27 -4.40
CA LEU A 131 12.38 12.99 -5.58
C LEU A 131 13.24 12.72 -6.82
N GLU A 132 14.55 12.59 -6.67
CA GLU A 132 15.46 12.22 -7.76
C GLU A 132 15.15 10.82 -8.28
N LEU A 133 14.97 9.84 -7.41
CA LEU A 133 14.62 8.46 -7.77
C LEU A 133 13.34 8.36 -8.63
N VAL A 134 12.38 9.26 -8.39
CA VAL A 134 11.13 9.28 -9.17
C VAL A 134 11.15 10.29 -10.33
N GLY A 135 12.30 10.95 -10.61
CA GLY A 135 12.46 11.92 -11.70
C GLY A 135 11.75 13.24 -11.46
N MET A 136 11.66 13.71 -10.20
CA MET A 136 10.92 14.92 -9.81
C MET A 136 11.80 16.02 -9.19
N SER A 137 13.14 15.95 -9.33
CA SER A 137 14.08 16.93 -8.77
C SER A 137 13.76 18.37 -9.17
N GLU A 138 13.49 18.62 -10.46
CA GLU A 138 13.18 19.96 -10.99
C GLU A 138 11.82 20.49 -10.53
N ARG A 139 10.97 19.65 -9.95
CA ARG A 139 9.64 19.98 -9.47
C ARG A 139 9.54 20.00 -7.95
N ALA A 140 10.66 19.91 -7.22
CA ALA A 140 10.69 19.85 -5.76
C ALA A 140 9.97 21.01 -5.08
N SER A 141 10.06 22.22 -5.64
CA SER A 141 9.41 23.43 -5.11
C SER A 141 7.95 23.64 -5.56
N HIS A 142 7.46 22.85 -6.52
CA HIS A 142 6.09 22.99 -7.03
C HIS A 142 5.06 22.49 -6.03
N PHE A 143 3.91 23.16 -5.99
CA PHE A 143 2.75 22.72 -5.21
C PHE A 143 1.88 21.74 -6.02
N PRO A 144 1.05 20.90 -5.38
CA PRO A 144 0.21 19.92 -6.09
C PRO A 144 -0.59 20.52 -7.25
N LYS A 145 -1.20 21.70 -7.09
CA LYS A 145 -1.96 22.40 -8.15
C LYS A 145 -1.15 22.73 -9.41
N GLU A 146 0.18 22.68 -9.34
CA GLU A 146 1.11 23.00 -10.42
C GLU A 146 1.67 21.73 -11.09
N LEU A 147 1.25 20.56 -10.61
CA LEU A 147 1.69 19.25 -11.07
C LEU A 147 0.60 18.57 -11.91
N SER A 148 0.99 17.78 -12.90
CA SER A 148 0.08 16.85 -13.56
C SER A 148 -0.23 15.65 -12.65
N GLY A 149 -1.34 14.93 -12.90
CA GLY A 149 -1.70 13.76 -12.09
C GLY A 149 -0.57 12.71 -12.01
N GLY A 150 0.16 12.47 -13.10
CA GLY A 150 1.32 11.56 -13.08
C GLY A 150 2.49 12.11 -12.27
N GLN A 151 2.70 13.43 -12.25
CA GLN A 151 3.71 14.07 -11.41
C GLN A 151 3.30 14.01 -9.93
N GLU A 152 2.03 14.25 -9.61
CA GLU A 152 1.51 14.06 -8.25
C GLU A 152 1.70 12.62 -7.78
N GLN A 153 1.45 11.63 -8.65
CA GLN A 153 1.65 10.22 -8.30
C GLN A 153 3.12 9.90 -8.06
N ARG A 154 4.04 10.44 -8.86
CA ARG A 154 5.49 10.29 -8.62
C ARG A 154 5.89 10.90 -7.26
N VAL A 155 5.38 12.06 -6.89
CA VAL A 155 5.60 12.67 -5.58
C VAL A 155 5.01 11.80 -4.46
N ALA A 156 3.82 11.22 -4.65
CA ALA A 156 3.23 10.29 -3.69
C ALA A 156 4.07 9.02 -3.51
N ILE A 157 4.67 8.49 -4.58
CA ILE A 157 5.62 7.37 -4.51
C ILE A 157 6.89 7.80 -3.77
N ALA A 158 7.47 8.96 -4.09
CA ALA A 158 8.64 9.48 -3.37
C ALA A 158 8.37 9.60 -1.87
N ARG A 159 7.19 10.12 -1.48
CA ARG A 159 6.75 10.17 -0.09
C ARG A 159 6.63 8.78 0.54
N ALA A 160 6.17 7.79 -0.22
CA ALA A 160 6.01 6.43 0.27
C ALA A 160 7.36 5.73 0.50
N ILE A 161 8.42 6.09 -0.25
CA ILE A 161 9.74 5.43 -0.15
C ILE A 161 10.76 6.21 0.68
N VAL A 162 10.47 7.45 1.08
CA VAL A 162 11.46 8.37 1.71
C VAL A 162 12.04 7.86 3.04
N SER A 163 11.27 7.05 3.79
CA SER A 163 11.73 6.39 5.02
C SER A 163 12.41 5.03 4.77
N ASP A 164 12.64 4.68 3.51
CA ASP A 164 13.20 3.39 3.07
C ASP A 164 12.43 2.15 3.58
N PRO A 165 11.07 2.14 3.50
CA PRO A 165 10.28 1.04 4.02
C PRO A 165 10.57 -0.27 3.26
N HIS A 166 10.35 -1.41 3.92
CA HIS A 166 10.50 -2.72 3.29
C HIS A 166 9.31 -3.11 2.42
N ILE A 167 8.14 -2.55 2.69
CA ILE A 167 6.86 -2.91 2.06
C ILE A 167 6.20 -1.67 1.48
N LEU A 168 5.76 -1.77 0.23
CA LEU A 168 4.91 -0.77 -0.44
C LEU A 168 3.52 -1.35 -0.67
N LEU A 169 2.51 -0.67 -0.17
CA LEU A 169 1.10 -1.00 -0.33
C LEU A 169 0.47 0.01 -1.28
N CYS A 170 0.05 -0.45 -2.46
CA CYS A 170 -0.43 0.38 -3.56
C CYS A 170 -1.92 0.11 -3.81
N ASP A 171 -2.79 1.06 -3.53
CA ASP A 171 -4.22 0.96 -3.80
C ASP A 171 -4.56 1.69 -5.09
N GLU A 172 -4.76 0.94 -6.17
CA GLU A 172 -5.04 1.42 -7.53
C GLU A 172 -4.10 2.56 -7.99
N PRO A 173 -2.76 2.37 -7.94
CA PRO A 173 -1.79 3.46 -8.11
C PRO A 173 -1.81 4.13 -9.48
N THR A 174 -2.53 3.59 -10.45
CA THR A 174 -2.65 4.10 -11.83
C THR A 174 -4.08 4.39 -12.25
N GLY A 175 -5.06 4.23 -11.36
CA GLY A 175 -6.48 4.27 -11.69
C GLY A 175 -6.98 5.62 -12.26
N ASN A 176 -6.30 6.72 -11.98
CA ASN A 176 -6.66 8.08 -12.44
C ASN A 176 -5.71 8.63 -13.52
N LEU A 177 -4.85 7.77 -14.11
CA LEU A 177 -3.82 8.20 -15.06
C LEU A 177 -4.14 7.75 -16.49
N ASP A 178 -3.65 8.51 -17.47
CA ASP A 178 -3.63 8.05 -18.84
C ASP A 178 -2.69 6.85 -19.00
N ARG A 179 -2.89 6.09 -20.08
CA ARG A 179 -2.20 4.82 -20.31
C ARG A 179 -0.67 4.95 -20.36
N LYS A 180 -0.14 6.02 -20.94
CA LYS A 180 1.31 6.23 -21.04
C LYS A 180 1.89 6.48 -19.64
N THR A 181 1.31 7.40 -18.93
CA THR A 181 1.71 7.75 -17.55
C THR A 181 1.54 6.56 -16.62
N ALA A 182 0.46 5.77 -16.75
CA ALA A 182 0.25 4.55 -15.99
C ALA A 182 1.40 3.54 -16.16
N ASN A 183 1.83 3.29 -17.41
CA ASN A 183 2.96 2.40 -17.68
C ASN A 183 4.27 2.92 -17.07
N GLU A 184 4.51 4.23 -17.09
CA GLU A 184 5.69 4.83 -16.45
C GLU A 184 5.69 4.64 -14.93
N ILE A 185 4.53 4.78 -14.29
CA ILE A 185 4.37 4.54 -12.85
C ILE A 185 4.57 3.05 -12.50
N LEU A 186 4.00 2.14 -13.30
CA LEU A 186 4.17 0.71 -13.09
C LEU A 186 5.63 0.27 -13.30
N ALA A 187 6.32 0.82 -14.30
CA ALA A 187 7.74 0.58 -14.51
C ALA A 187 8.59 1.08 -13.32
N LEU A 188 8.24 2.23 -12.73
CA LEU A 188 8.88 2.74 -11.52
C LEU A 188 8.67 1.79 -10.33
N LEU A 189 7.46 1.27 -10.12
CA LEU A 189 7.18 0.30 -9.06
C LEU A 189 7.96 -1.01 -9.27
N ASP A 190 8.01 -1.51 -10.51
CA ASP A 190 8.80 -2.69 -10.88
C ASP A 190 10.30 -2.48 -10.62
N GLN A 191 10.83 -1.31 -10.94
CA GLN A 191 12.21 -0.93 -10.62
C GLN A 191 12.45 -0.93 -9.10
N LEU A 192 11.55 -0.36 -8.31
CA LEU A 192 11.66 -0.38 -6.84
C LEU A 192 11.67 -1.80 -6.28
N ASN A 193 10.91 -2.73 -6.88
CA ASN A 193 10.93 -4.13 -6.51
C ASN A 193 12.27 -4.80 -6.88
N ARG A 194 12.70 -4.70 -8.15
CA ARG A 194 13.87 -5.43 -8.67
C ARG A 194 15.21 -4.88 -8.14
N ASP A 195 15.38 -3.55 -8.16
CA ASP A 195 16.66 -2.93 -7.85
C ASP A 195 16.85 -2.70 -6.36
N PHE A 196 15.74 -2.42 -5.64
CA PHE A 196 15.78 -2.12 -4.19
C PHE A 196 15.20 -3.24 -3.32
N GLY A 197 14.70 -4.34 -3.92
CA GLY A 197 14.20 -5.50 -3.18
C GLY A 197 12.93 -5.23 -2.36
N LYS A 198 12.16 -4.19 -2.71
CA LYS A 198 10.92 -3.86 -1.98
C LYS A 198 9.85 -4.91 -2.20
N THR A 199 9.16 -5.30 -1.15
CA THR A 199 7.93 -6.09 -1.27
C THR A 199 6.80 -5.16 -1.70
N ILE A 200 6.11 -5.47 -2.79
CA ILE A 200 5.02 -4.62 -3.30
C ILE A 200 3.73 -5.41 -3.32
N VAL A 201 2.68 -4.86 -2.71
CA VAL A 201 1.32 -5.37 -2.81
C VAL A 201 0.47 -4.31 -3.48
N MET A 202 0.02 -4.60 -4.69
CA MET A 202 -0.79 -3.68 -5.49
C MET A 202 -2.21 -4.21 -5.66
N VAL A 203 -3.18 -3.43 -5.26
CA VAL A 203 -4.58 -3.63 -5.62
C VAL A 203 -4.82 -2.98 -6.97
N THR A 204 -5.41 -3.71 -7.89
CA THR A 204 -5.81 -3.18 -9.19
C THR A 204 -6.98 -3.97 -9.78
N HIS A 205 -7.78 -3.34 -10.64
CA HIS A 205 -8.74 -4.00 -11.52
C HIS A 205 -8.27 -4.05 -12.98
N ASP A 206 -7.13 -3.41 -13.29
CA ASP A 206 -6.52 -3.43 -14.62
C ASP A 206 -5.56 -4.63 -14.76
N LYS A 207 -5.90 -5.54 -15.70
CA LYS A 207 -5.07 -6.71 -16.02
C LYS A 207 -3.64 -6.33 -16.45
N LYS A 208 -3.49 -5.22 -17.21
CA LYS A 208 -2.17 -4.77 -17.65
C LYS A 208 -1.30 -4.28 -16.52
N ALA A 209 -1.91 -3.63 -15.52
CA ALA A 209 -1.19 -3.26 -14.31
C ALA A 209 -0.76 -4.53 -13.53
N ALA A 210 -1.63 -5.53 -13.47
CA ALA A 210 -1.33 -6.80 -12.82
C ALA A 210 -0.20 -7.60 -13.51
N ASP A 211 0.01 -7.42 -14.82
CA ASP A 211 1.09 -8.10 -15.58
C ASP A 211 2.49 -7.67 -15.14
N TYR A 212 2.64 -6.54 -14.43
CA TYR A 212 3.91 -6.13 -13.81
C TYR A 212 4.25 -6.91 -12.54
N ALA A 213 3.26 -7.52 -11.90
CA ALA A 213 3.47 -8.30 -10.68
C ALA A 213 4.02 -9.69 -11.01
N SER A 214 4.92 -10.18 -10.15
CA SER A 214 5.46 -11.55 -10.26
C SER A 214 4.43 -12.62 -9.87
N ARG A 215 3.37 -12.23 -9.15
CA ARG A 215 2.28 -13.13 -8.71
C ARG A 215 0.94 -12.40 -8.70
N LEU A 216 -0.04 -13.02 -9.36
CA LEU A 216 -1.43 -12.56 -9.36
C LEU A 216 -2.25 -13.38 -8.37
N ILE A 217 -3.02 -12.69 -7.53
CA ILE A 217 -4.00 -13.28 -6.62
C ILE A 217 -5.38 -12.75 -7.02
N ASN A 218 -6.23 -13.65 -7.52
CA ASN A 218 -7.62 -13.32 -7.79
C ASN A 218 -8.45 -13.61 -6.55
N LEU A 219 -9.00 -12.57 -5.91
CA LEU A 219 -9.80 -12.73 -4.69
C LEU A 219 -11.14 -13.42 -4.93
N GLU A 220 -11.67 -13.45 -6.15
CA GLU A 220 -12.88 -14.24 -6.45
C GLU A 220 -12.67 -15.72 -6.19
N SER A 221 -11.50 -16.26 -6.54
CA SER A 221 -11.20 -17.67 -6.30
C SER A 221 -11.03 -18.00 -4.81
N TYR A 222 -10.61 -17.04 -4.00
CA TYR A 222 -10.50 -17.21 -2.54
C TYR A 222 -11.84 -17.17 -1.82
N ILE A 223 -12.84 -16.48 -2.41
CA ILE A 223 -14.17 -16.30 -1.80
C ILE A 223 -15.16 -17.33 -2.38
N GLY A 224 -14.92 -17.84 -3.59
CA GLY A 224 -15.87 -18.67 -4.35
C GLY A 224 -16.08 -20.09 -3.80
N GLU A 225 -15.17 -20.63 -3.01
CA GLU A 225 -15.35 -21.94 -2.38
C GLU A 225 -16.25 -21.90 -1.13
N GLU A 226 -16.41 -20.72 -0.49
CA GLU A 226 -17.17 -20.59 0.76
C GLU A 226 -18.47 -19.77 0.64
N HIS A 227 -18.60 -18.86 -0.34
CA HIS A 227 -19.80 -17.99 -0.48
C HIS A 227 -21.07 -18.72 -0.97
N ASN A 228 -20.96 -19.92 -1.53
CA ASN A 228 -22.12 -20.74 -1.88
C ASN A 228 -22.89 -21.27 -0.65
N CYS A 229 -22.36 -21.13 0.56
CA CYS A 229 -22.99 -21.61 1.79
C CYS A 229 -23.92 -20.57 2.45
N TYR A 230 -23.76 -19.25 2.15
CA TYR A 230 -24.46 -18.19 2.88
C TYR A 230 -25.57 -17.47 2.10
N MET A 231 -25.77 -17.79 0.81
CA MET A 231 -26.89 -17.22 0.02
C MET A 231 -28.14 -18.12 0.00
N GLY A 232 -28.14 -19.21 0.80
CA GLY A 232 -29.16 -20.24 0.79
C GLY A 232 -30.29 -20.12 1.82
N GLU A 233 -30.25 -19.19 2.76
CA GLU A 233 -31.30 -19.07 3.78
C GLU A 233 -31.80 -17.62 3.96
N SER A 234 -32.64 -17.21 3.04
CA SER A 234 -33.62 -16.14 3.23
C SER A 234 -34.83 -16.43 2.39
N ARG A 235 -35.67 -17.30 2.92
CA ARG A 235 -37.10 -17.40 2.54
C ARG A 235 -37.94 -17.09 3.76
#